data_f745bf0afe10d86f35a432852c072c59
#
_entry.id   f745bf0afe10d86f35a432852c072c59
#
_cell.length_a   1.000
_cell.length_b   1.000
_cell.length_c   1.000
_cell.angle_alpha   90.00
_cell.angle_beta   90.00
_cell.angle_gamma   90.00
#
_symmetry.space_group_name_H-M   'P 1'
#
loop_
_entity.id
_entity.type
_entity.pdbx_description
1 polymer ?
#
loop_
_entity_poly.entity_id
_entity_poly.type
_entity_poly.pdbx_seq_one_letter_code
_entity_poly.pdbx_strand_id
1 'polypeptide(L)'
;MLLVEDDDDVREAVQQILTEEGFHVVAAPDGGVALEMLAKGDHHFCTIILDVLMPGVDGAEFLARARGQLRAIPVLLFSASRLPASLREDPQVKDLIPKPVEVEVLLEKIRAHCG
;
A
#
# COMPACT_ATOMS: atom_id res chain seq x y z
N MET A 1 -4.77 3.79 -7.44
CA MET A 1 -3.90 3.06 -6.50
C MET A 1 -4.72 2.41 -5.39
N LEU A 2 -4.18 1.39 -4.78
CA LEU A 2 -4.81 0.70 -3.65
C LEU A 2 -4.09 1.08 -2.37
N LEU A 3 -4.84 1.53 -1.37
CA LEU A 3 -4.30 1.87 -0.05
C LEU A 3 -4.82 0.84 0.96
N VAL A 4 -3.92 0.09 1.59
CA VAL A 4 -4.26 -0.92 2.59
C VAL A 4 -3.76 -0.45 3.94
N GLU A 5 -4.66 -0.01 4.81
CA GLU A 5 -4.36 0.57 6.11
C GLU A 5 -5.49 0.29 7.08
N ASP A 6 -5.18 -0.28 8.26
CA ASP A 6 -6.19 -0.64 9.24
C ASP A 6 -6.62 0.50 10.16
N ASP A 7 -5.76 1.50 10.36
CA ASP A 7 -6.11 2.67 11.17
C ASP A 7 -7.03 3.59 10.36
N ASP A 8 -8.26 3.79 10.86
CA ASP A 8 -9.26 4.58 10.15
C ASP A 8 -8.82 6.01 9.92
N ASP A 9 -8.22 6.65 10.92
CA ASP A 9 -7.80 8.05 10.81
C ASP A 9 -6.66 8.21 9.82
N VAL A 10 -5.68 7.32 9.87
CA VAL A 10 -4.54 7.36 8.94
C VAL A 10 -5.03 7.07 7.52
N ARG A 11 -5.88 6.07 7.35
CA ARG A 11 -6.42 5.71 6.03
C ARG A 11 -7.18 6.86 5.41
N GLU A 12 -8.07 7.49 6.18
CA GLU A 12 -8.87 8.62 5.69
C GLU A 12 -8.00 9.82 5.34
N ALA A 13 -7.01 10.13 6.19
CA ALA A 13 -6.10 11.25 5.96
C ALA A 13 -5.28 11.05 4.70
N VAL A 14 -4.69 9.88 4.53
CA VAL A 14 -3.87 9.58 3.35
C VAL A 14 -4.73 9.57 2.09
N GLN A 15 -5.91 8.97 2.15
CA GLN A 15 -6.83 8.94 1.02
C GLN A 15 -7.21 10.36 0.60
N GLN A 16 -7.51 11.24 1.55
CA GLN A 16 -7.87 12.62 1.27
C GLN A 16 -6.72 13.37 0.60
N ILE A 17 -5.52 13.26 1.16
CA ILE A 17 -4.32 13.91 0.60
C ILE A 17 -4.13 13.51 -0.86
N LEU A 18 -4.16 12.22 -1.14
CA LEU A 18 -3.91 11.70 -2.48
C LEU A 18 -5.04 12.08 -3.45
N THR A 19 -6.28 12.05 -2.99
CA THR A 19 -7.43 12.43 -3.80
C THR A 19 -7.36 13.91 -4.19
N GLU A 20 -6.96 14.77 -3.25
CA GLU A 20 -6.79 16.20 -3.52
C GLU A 20 -5.69 16.48 -4.53
N GLU A 21 -4.70 15.61 -4.61
CA GLU A 21 -3.61 15.73 -5.60
C GLU A 21 -3.97 15.12 -6.95
N GLY A 22 -5.19 14.65 -7.12
CA GLY A 22 -5.67 14.13 -8.39
C GLY A 22 -5.51 12.63 -8.58
N PHE A 23 -5.08 11.89 -7.56
CA PHE A 23 -4.97 10.44 -7.65
C PHE A 23 -6.29 9.76 -7.40
N HIS A 24 -6.53 8.67 -8.11
CA HIS A 24 -7.68 7.82 -7.85
C HIS A 24 -7.29 6.75 -6.83
N VAL A 25 -7.91 6.78 -5.65
CA VAL A 25 -7.55 5.93 -4.52
C VAL A 25 -8.71 5.01 -4.15
N VAL A 26 -8.43 3.72 -4.10
CA VAL A 26 -9.34 2.72 -3.53
C VAL A 26 -8.73 2.30 -2.20
N ALA A 27 -9.46 2.40 -1.12
CA ALA A 27 -8.96 2.10 0.21
C ALA A 27 -9.53 0.79 0.74
N ALA A 28 -8.68 -0.01 1.37
CA ALA A 28 -9.06 -1.25 2.04
C ALA A 28 -8.66 -1.15 3.51
N PRO A 29 -9.57 -1.53 4.45
CA PRO A 29 -9.28 -1.43 5.88
C PRO A 29 -8.35 -2.54 6.40
N ASP A 30 -8.15 -3.59 5.62
CA ASP A 30 -7.27 -4.69 6.00
C ASP A 30 -6.83 -5.49 4.78
N GLY A 31 -5.90 -6.43 5.01
CA GLY A 31 -5.34 -7.25 3.94
C GLY A 31 -6.35 -8.21 3.32
N GLY A 32 -7.31 -8.70 4.10
CA GLY A 32 -8.35 -9.59 3.60
C GLY A 32 -9.24 -8.91 2.56
N VAL A 33 -9.69 -7.69 2.86
CA VAL A 33 -10.50 -6.89 1.93
C VAL A 33 -9.69 -6.56 0.68
N ALA A 34 -8.41 -6.21 0.86
CA ALA A 34 -7.53 -5.91 -0.28
C ALA A 34 -7.36 -7.12 -1.19
N LEU A 35 -7.19 -8.31 -0.62
CA LEU A 35 -7.11 -9.55 -1.39
C LEU A 35 -8.38 -9.82 -2.19
N GLU A 36 -9.54 -9.55 -1.59
CA GLU A 36 -10.82 -9.69 -2.29
C GLU A 36 -10.93 -8.72 -3.47
N MET A 37 -10.49 -7.48 -3.29
CA MET A 37 -10.47 -6.48 -4.36
C MET A 37 -9.57 -6.90 -5.52
N LEU A 38 -8.39 -7.43 -5.20
CA LEU A 38 -7.47 -7.92 -6.23
C LEU A 38 -8.02 -9.14 -6.96
N ALA A 39 -8.71 -10.02 -6.24
CA ALA A 39 -9.28 -11.24 -6.82
C ALA A 39 -10.38 -10.95 -7.83
N LYS A 40 -11.10 -9.85 -7.66
CA LYS A 40 -12.17 -9.46 -8.61
C LYS A 40 -11.62 -9.07 -9.98
N GLY A 41 -10.36 -8.61 -10.04
CA GLY A 41 -9.74 -8.26 -11.29
C GLY A 41 -10.29 -7.04 -12.00
N ASP A 42 -11.14 -6.27 -11.35
CA ASP A 42 -11.82 -5.10 -11.94
C ASP A 42 -10.97 -3.84 -11.92
N HIS A 43 -9.89 -3.86 -11.16
CA HIS A 43 -9.06 -2.68 -10.92
C HIS A 43 -7.67 -2.81 -11.54
N HIS A 44 -7.20 -1.71 -12.11
CA HIS A 44 -5.83 -1.58 -12.58
C HIS A 44 -5.12 -0.57 -11.69
N PHE A 45 -4.33 -1.06 -10.74
CA PHE A 45 -3.61 -0.20 -9.81
C PHE A 45 -2.21 0.11 -10.32
N CYS A 46 -1.83 1.39 -10.27
CA CYS A 46 -0.45 1.79 -10.60
C CYS A 46 0.51 1.45 -9.46
N THR A 47 0.02 1.43 -8.22
CA THR A 47 0.80 1.03 -7.05
C THR A 47 -0.12 0.61 -5.92
N ILE A 48 0.47 -0.08 -4.94
CA ILE A 48 -0.21 -0.44 -3.70
C ILE A 48 0.58 0.16 -2.55
N ILE A 49 -0.10 0.92 -1.69
CA ILE A 49 0.48 1.40 -0.42
C ILE A 49 0.00 0.45 0.65
N LEU A 50 0.93 -0.25 1.28
CA LEU A 50 0.62 -1.35 2.19
C LEU A 50 1.17 -1.08 3.59
N ASP A 51 0.28 -1.00 4.57
CA ASP A 51 0.67 -1.00 5.98
C ASP A 51 1.19 -2.38 6.35
N VAL A 52 2.32 -2.43 7.04
CA VAL A 52 2.98 -3.68 7.40
C VAL A 52 2.33 -4.35 8.61
N LEU A 53 1.95 -3.55 9.61
CA LEU A 53 1.37 -4.08 10.85
C LEU A 53 -0.14 -3.93 10.84
N MET A 54 -0.83 -5.01 10.50
CA MET A 54 -2.28 -5.08 10.50
C MET A 54 -2.75 -6.34 11.22
N PRO A 55 -3.89 -6.28 11.94
CA PRO A 55 -4.47 -7.48 12.53
C PRO A 55 -4.97 -8.44 11.44
N GLY A 56 -4.88 -9.72 11.71
CA GLY A 56 -5.29 -10.75 10.75
C GLY A 56 -4.22 -10.97 9.69
N VAL A 57 -4.49 -10.52 8.47
CA VAL A 57 -3.54 -10.65 7.35
C VAL A 57 -2.56 -9.48 7.40
N ASP A 58 -1.35 -9.70 7.89
CA ASP A 58 -0.30 -8.67 7.92
C ASP A 58 0.32 -8.44 6.54
N GLY A 59 1.26 -7.48 6.46
CA GLY A 59 1.89 -7.12 5.20
C GLY A 59 2.61 -8.26 4.52
N ALA A 60 3.32 -9.09 5.27
CA ALA A 60 4.06 -10.22 4.70
C ALA A 60 3.10 -11.28 4.16
N GLU A 61 2.05 -11.60 4.91
CA GLU A 61 1.04 -12.57 4.49
C GLU A 61 0.27 -12.06 3.27
N PHE A 62 -0.07 -10.76 3.25
CA PHE A 62 -0.72 -10.15 2.11
C PHE A 62 0.11 -10.31 0.84
N LEU A 63 1.41 -9.98 0.91
CA LEU A 63 2.30 -10.12 -0.25
C LEU A 63 2.39 -11.56 -0.73
N ALA A 64 2.49 -12.51 0.20
CA ALA A 64 2.56 -13.92 -0.15
C ALA A 64 1.30 -14.40 -0.86
N ARG A 65 0.12 -14.01 -0.34
CA ARG A 65 -1.16 -14.42 -0.92
C ARG A 65 -1.48 -13.72 -2.24
N ALA A 66 -1.07 -12.47 -2.37
CA ALA A 66 -1.41 -11.64 -3.52
C ALA A 66 -0.45 -11.79 -4.69
N ARG A 67 0.66 -12.50 -4.51
CA ARG A 67 1.78 -12.50 -5.46
C ARG A 67 1.38 -12.75 -6.90
N GLY A 68 0.52 -13.72 -7.14
CA GLY A 68 0.04 -14.04 -8.49
C GLY A 68 -0.86 -12.97 -9.11
N GLN A 69 -1.48 -12.14 -8.27
CA GLN A 69 -2.41 -11.09 -8.69
C GLN A 69 -1.73 -9.72 -8.80
N LEU A 70 -0.64 -9.52 -8.08
CA LEU A 70 0.10 -8.26 -8.11
C LEU A 70 0.85 -8.06 -9.42
N ARG A 71 1.35 -9.13 -10.00
CA ARG A 71 2.13 -9.08 -11.23
C ARG A 71 3.27 -8.07 -11.10
N ALA A 72 3.28 -7.03 -11.93
CA ALA A 72 4.31 -5.99 -11.93
C ALA A 72 3.91 -4.74 -11.14
N ILE A 73 2.83 -4.78 -10.37
CA ILE A 73 2.39 -3.62 -9.60
C ILE A 73 3.40 -3.35 -8.47
N PRO A 74 4.02 -2.16 -8.42
CA PRO A 74 4.96 -1.84 -7.36
C PRO A 74 4.24 -1.67 -6.02
N VAL A 75 4.82 -2.23 -4.96
CA VAL A 75 4.30 -2.11 -3.59
C VAL A 75 5.18 -1.14 -2.82
N LEU A 76 4.56 -0.15 -2.19
CA LEU A 76 5.21 0.79 -1.29
C LEU A 76 4.79 0.43 0.13
N LEU A 77 5.76 0.12 0.99
CA LEU A 77 5.47 -0.25 2.37
C LEU A 77 5.35 1.00 3.23
N PHE A 78 4.30 1.04 4.05
CA PHE A 78 3.99 2.14 4.94
C PHE A 78 4.17 1.66 6.38
N SER A 79 5.22 2.13 7.08
CA SER A 79 5.57 1.58 8.38
C SER A 79 6.29 2.55 9.30
N ALA A 80 5.97 2.48 10.60
CA ALA A 80 6.65 3.22 11.66
C ALA A 80 7.83 2.43 12.22
N SER A 81 7.92 1.14 11.93
CA SER A 81 8.88 0.22 12.55
C SER A 81 9.97 -0.20 11.59
N ARG A 82 11.08 -0.67 12.17
CA ARG A 82 12.13 -1.31 11.38
C ARG A 82 11.58 -2.60 10.77
N LEU A 83 11.74 -2.75 9.47
CA LEU A 83 11.19 -3.88 8.75
C LEU A 83 12.16 -5.05 8.71
N PRO A 84 11.64 -6.30 8.73
CA PRO A 84 12.47 -7.48 8.45
C PRO A 84 13.09 -7.38 7.06
N ALA A 85 14.31 -7.92 6.91
CA ALA A 85 14.97 -7.94 5.61
C ALA A 85 14.13 -8.65 4.54
N SER A 86 13.39 -9.70 4.93
CA SER A 86 12.52 -10.44 4.02
C SER A 86 11.48 -9.56 3.33
N LEU A 87 10.97 -8.53 4.02
CA LEU A 87 10.03 -7.58 3.42
C LEU A 87 10.76 -6.53 2.59
N ARG A 88 11.84 -5.95 3.14
CA ARG A 88 12.58 -4.89 2.45
C ARG A 88 13.21 -5.37 1.14
N GLU A 89 13.60 -6.64 1.10
CA GLU A 89 14.27 -7.24 -0.06
C GLU A 89 13.32 -7.95 -1.00
N ASP A 90 12.02 -7.97 -0.69
CA ASP A 90 11.02 -8.57 -1.56
C ASP A 90 11.01 -7.83 -2.92
N PRO A 91 11.13 -8.56 -4.04
CA PRO A 91 11.18 -7.92 -5.38
C PRO A 91 9.95 -7.07 -5.71
N GLN A 92 8.82 -7.34 -5.05
CA GLN A 92 7.59 -6.59 -5.27
C GLN A 92 7.63 -5.23 -4.57
N VAL A 93 8.42 -5.11 -3.49
CA VAL A 93 8.55 -3.88 -2.71
C VAL A 93 9.53 -2.94 -3.39
N LYS A 94 9.06 -1.79 -3.82
CA LYS A 94 9.88 -0.83 -4.57
C LYS A 94 10.30 0.38 -3.76
N ASP A 95 9.59 0.68 -2.66
CA ASP A 95 9.95 1.83 -1.83
C ASP A 95 9.34 1.69 -0.45
N LEU A 96 9.77 2.55 0.47
CA LEU A 96 9.30 2.60 1.85
C LEU A 96 8.81 4.01 2.16
N ILE A 97 7.66 4.11 2.84
CA ILE A 97 7.10 5.38 3.28
C ILE A 97 7.08 5.33 4.81
N PRO A 98 7.89 6.15 5.49
CA PRO A 98 7.93 6.12 6.95
C PRO A 98 6.69 6.75 7.59
N LYS A 99 6.30 6.23 8.74
CA LYS A 99 5.31 6.83 9.63
C LYS A 99 6.04 7.57 10.76
N PRO A 100 5.55 8.74 11.22
CA PRO A 100 4.40 9.46 10.69
C PRO A 100 4.66 9.99 9.28
N VAL A 101 3.63 9.99 8.46
CA VAL A 101 3.80 10.37 7.06
C VAL A 101 3.97 11.88 6.91
N GLU A 102 4.96 12.27 6.11
CA GLU A 102 5.11 13.65 5.66
C GLU A 102 4.52 13.74 4.26
N VAL A 103 3.65 14.72 4.04
CA VAL A 103 2.89 14.83 2.79
C VAL A 103 3.81 14.90 1.58
N GLU A 104 4.87 15.71 1.65
CA GLU A 104 5.80 15.89 0.52
C GLU A 104 6.54 14.59 0.19
N VAL A 105 6.94 13.83 1.21
CA VAL A 105 7.62 12.55 1.03
C VAL A 105 6.66 11.53 0.39
N LEU A 106 5.42 11.48 0.91
CA LEU A 106 4.39 10.61 0.36
C LEU A 106 4.16 10.88 -1.12
N LEU A 107 3.94 12.15 -1.47
CA LEU A 107 3.66 12.54 -2.85
C LEU A 107 4.84 12.28 -3.77
N GLU A 108 6.06 12.54 -3.33
CA GLU A 108 7.26 12.27 -4.11
C GLU A 108 7.37 10.79 -4.47
N LYS A 109 7.19 9.92 -3.47
CA LYS A 109 7.29 8.46 -3.69
C LYS A 109 6.16 7.93 -4.56
N ILE A 110 4.94 8.42 -4.35
CA ILE A 110 3.80 8.03 -5.18
C ILE A 110 4.04 8.45 -6.63
N ARG A 111 4.49 9.67 -6.88
CA ARG A 111 4.76 10.16 -8.23
C ARG A 111 5.86 9.39 -8.93
N ALA A 112 6.84 8.91 -8.18
CA ALA A 112 7.91 8.09 -8.74
C ALA A 112 7.40 6.77 -9.33
N HIS A 113 6.28 6.24 -8.82
CA HIS A 113 5.73 4.95 -9.23
C HIS A 113 4.39 5.04 -9.97
N CYS A 114 3.66 6.14 -9.81
CA CYS A 114 2.34 6.36 -10.42
C CYS A 114 2.27 7.61 -11.28
N GLY A 115 3.37 8.31 -11.35
CA GLY A 115 3.42 9.55 -12.10
C GLY A 115 3.46 9.31 -13.56
#